data_27eecc27a4af5384efe796ddbe9e7007
#
_entry.id   27eecc27a4af5384efe796ddbe9e7007
#
_cell.length_a   1.000
_cell.length_b   1.000
_cell.length_c   1.000
_cell.angle_alpha   90.00
_cell.angle_beta   90.00
_cell.angle_gamma   90.00
#
_symmetry.space_group_name_H-M   'P 1'
#
loop_
_entity.id
_entity.type
_entity.pdbx_description
1 polymer ?
#
loop_
_entity_poly.entity_id
_entity_poly.type
_entity_poly.pdbx_seq_one_letter_code
_entity_poly.pdbx_strand_id
1 'polypeptide(L)'
;MKYIEPHAHMVSRVTDDYERMASAGCEAVCEPAFWAGFDRSSAAGFYDYFCQLTEHEPKRAAKFGLKHFCWLCINSKEAEDVKLAAEVIALLPKFLNRPNVLGVGEIGLNKNSRNELKVLEMQVDFAAWHNQLILVHTPHLEDKLKGTRLILDVLKNDKRIRPERVIIDHVEEHTVGLVLDAGHWAGMTLYPETKCTPARAIDILETYGNERVWVNSACDWGVSDPLAVPKTALEMKRRGHPAAVIDKVIFQNPKRFLGQCAKFRI
;
A
#
# COMPACT_ATOMS: atom_id res chain seq x y z
N MET A 1 -18.14 -5.99 11.83
CA MET A 1 -17.68 -6.63 10.58
C MET A 1 -16.17 -6.64 10.62
N LYS A 2 -15.54 -7.78 10.30
CA LYS A 2 -14.07 -7.84 10.24
C LYS A 2 -13.55 -7.14 9.00
N TYR A 3 -12.38 -6.49 9.11
CA TYR A 3 -11.70 -5.91 7.97
C TYR A 3 -10.16 -6.00 8.13
N ILE A 4 -9.47 -5.81 7.04
CA ILE A 4 -8.03 -5.61 6.98
C ILE A 4 -7.80 -4.16 6.54
N GLU A 5 -6.89 -3.46 7.20
CA GLU A 5 -6.35 -2.20 6.72
C GLU A 5 -5.09 -2.48 5.89
N PRO A 6 -5.19 -2.53 4.55
CA PRO A 6 -4.07 -3.01 3.74
C PRO A 6 -3.01 -1.95 3.45
N HIS A 7 -3.26 -0.69 3.84
CA HIS A 7 -2.32 0.40 3.68
C HIS A 7 -2.61 1.55 4.67
N ALA A 8 -1.78 1.67 5.70
CA ALA A 8 -1.80 2.77 6.67
C ALA A 8 -0.39 3.08 7.15
N HIS A 9 -0.12 4.33 7.54
CA HIS A 9 1.19 4.79 8.01
C HIS A 9 1.16 5.04 9.52
N MET A 10 1.11 3.97 10.29
CA MET A 10 0.90 3.99 11.75
C MET A 10 2.06 4.59 12.54
N VAL A 11 3.27 4.60 11.98
CA VAL A 11 4.43 5.34 12.52
C VAL A 11 4.11 6.83 12.69
N SER A 12 3.27 7.38 11.83
CA SER A 12 2.84 8.78 11.88
C SER A 12 1.55 9.01 12.69
N ARG A 13 0.99 7.96 13.31
CA ARG A 13 -0.27 8.00 14.05
C ARG A 13 -0.07 7.78 15.55
N VAL A 14 -1.02 8.27 16.34
CA VAL A 14 -1.06 8.02 17.77
C VAL A 14 -1.50 6.59 18.09
N THR A 15 -1.12 6.08 19.25
CA THR A 15 -1.41 4.70 19.64
C THR A 15 -2.91 4.42 19.78
N ASP A 16 -3.71 5.41 20.16
CA ASP A 16 -5.16 5.31 20.29
C ASP A 16 -5.86 4.97 18.95
N ASP A 17 -5.22 5.25 17.81
CA ASP A 17 -5.76 4.87 16.52
C ASP A 17 -5.77 3.35 16.32
N TYR A 18 -4.79 2.61 16.88
CA TYR A 18 -4.83 1.14 16.91
C TYR A 18 -6.03 0.63 17.72
N GLU A 19 -6.33 1.24 18.89
CA GLU A 19 -7.49 0.88 19.71
C GLU A 19 -8.80 1.13 18.95
N ARG A 20 -8.91 2.28 18.30
CA ARG A 20 -10.09 2.64 17.48
C ARG A 20 -10.30 1.65 16.33
N MET A 21 -9.23 1.30 15.62
CA MET A 21 -9.27 0.31 14.52
C MET A 21 -9.66 -1.08 15.04
N ALA A 22 -9.07 -1.54 16.16
CA ALA A 22 -9.43 -2.81 16.78
C ALA A 22 -10.90 -2.85 17.20
N SER A 23 -11.38 -1.78 17.85
CA SER A 23 -12.79 -1.65 18.26
C SER A 23 -13.75 -1.65 17.07
N ALA A 24 -13.32 -1.17 15.90
CA ALA A 24 -14.08 -1.19 14.66
C ALA A 24 -14.02 -2.54 13.91
N GLY A 25 -13.25 -3.52 14.42
CA GLY A 25 -13.15 -4.88 13.88
C GLY A 25 -11.98 -5.10 12.92
N CYS A 26 -10.93 -4.28 12.98
CA CYS A 26 -9.69 -4.54 12.26
C CYS A 26 -9.01 -5.81 12.77
N GLU A 27 -8.55 -6.68 11.86
CA GLU A 27 -7.80 -7.90 12.20
C GLU A 27 -6.29 -7.70 11.98
N ALA A 28 -5.94 -6.90 10.97
CA ALA A 28 -4.56 -6.63 10.60
C ALA A 28 -4.39 -5.26 9.95
N VAL A 29 -3.24 -4.66 10.20
CA VAL A 29 -2.77 -3.42 9.56
C VAL A 29 -1.52 -3.73 8.77
N CYS A 30 -1.46 -3.27 7.52
CA CYS A 30 -0.29 -3.37 6.67
C CYS A 30 0.28 -1.97 6.43
N GLU A 31 1.53 -1.76 6.81
CA GLU A 31 2.20 -0.47 6.77
C GLU A 31 3.32 -0.46 5.75
N PRO A 32 3.16 0.20 4.59
CA PRO A 32 4.27 0.38 3.66
C PRO A 32 5.24 1.45 4.15
N ALA A 33 6.50 1.28 3.76
CA ALA A 33 7.54 2.26 4.05
C ALA A 33 7.17 3.62 3.43
N PHE A 34 7.25 4.67 4.23
CA PHE A 34 6.74 5.99 3.94
C PHE A 34 7.77 7.08 4.19
N TRP A 35 7.59 8.21 3.52
CA TRP A 35 8.34 9.43 3.71
C TRP A 35 8.16 10.00 5.14
N ALA A 36 9.22 10.55 5.71
CA ALA A 36 9.23 10.99 7.12
C ALA A 36 8.74 12.45 7.32
N GLY A 37 8.20 13.10 6.28
CA GLY A 37 7.90 14.54 6.28
C GLY A 37 9.09 15.38 5.78
N PHE A 38 10.24 14.76 5.63
CA PHE A 38 11.48 15.27 5.02
C PHE A 38 12.26 14.11 4.40
N ASP A 39 13.21 14.40 3.53
CA ASP A 39 14.04 13.40 2.88
C ASP A 39 15.11 12.90 3.86
N ARG A 40 15.14 11.59 4.09
CA ARG A 40 16.22 10.98 4.89
C ARG A 40 17.54 11.11 4.15
N SER A 41 18.60 11.48 4.88
CA SER A 41 19.90 11.81 4.28
C SER A 41 20.89 10.64 4.22
N SER A 42 20.52 9.46 4.73
CA SER A 42 21.45 8.33 4.80
C SER A 42 20.75 6.98 4.85
N ALA A 43 21.41 5.94 4.37
CA ALA A 43 20.96 4.56 4.48
C ALA A 43 20.81 4.10 5.95
N ALA A 44 21.59 4.66 6.88
CA ALA A 44 21.44 4.39 8.31
C ALA A 44 20.08 4.84 8.85
N GLY A 45 19.58 6.02 8.42
CA GLY A 45 18.23 6.50 8.80
C GLY A 45 17.12 5.57 8.29
N PHE A 46 17.29 4.99 7.09
CA PHE A 46 16.37 3.96 6.60
C PHE A 46 16.48 2.66 7.37
N TYR A 47 17.67 2.25 7.76
CA TYR A 47 17.86 1.05 8.58
C TYR A 47 17.11 1.19 9.92
N ASP A 48 17.25 2.30 10.62
CA ASP A 48 16.55 2.57 11.88
C ASP A 48 15.03 2.57 11.68
N TYR A 49 14.55 3.17 10.58
CA TYR A 49 13.14 3.15 10.24
C TYR A 49 12.63 1.74 9.93
N PHE A 50 13.40 0.90 9.23
CA PHE A 50 13.02 -0.49 9.00
C PHE A 50 13.00 -1.31 10.29
N CYS A 51 13.89 -1.03 11.25
CA CYS A 51 13.81 -1.60 12.60
C CYS A 51 12.52 -1.18 13.30
N GLN A 52 12.10 0.10 13.19
CA GLN A 52 10.83 0.57 13.75
C GLN A 52 9.65 -0.21 13.17
N LEU A 53 9.53 -0.35 11.85
CA LEU A 53 8.46 -1.08 11.18
C LEU A 53 8.44 -2.58 11.51
N THR A 54 9.62 -3.19 11.67
CA THR A 54 9.71 -4.64 11.85
C THR A 54 9.70 -5.09 13.32
N GLU A 55 10.00 -4.22 14.26
CA GLU A 55 10.19 -4.60 15.67
C GLU A 55 9.31 -3.81 16.65
N HIS A 56 9.08 -2.51 16.40
CA HIS A 56 8.34 -1.65 17.32
C HIS A 56 6.84 -1.65 17.01
N GLU A 57 6.46 -1.38 15.76
CA GLU A 57 5.04 -1.29 15.37
C GLU A 57 4.25 -2.58 15.61
N PRO A 58 4.80 -3.79 15.37
CA PRO A 58 4.10 -5.03 15.73
C PRO A 58 3.75 -5.11 17.22
N LYS A 59 4.63 -4.60 18.10
CA LYS A 59 4.39 -4.58 19.54
C LYS A 59 3.33 -3.56 19.95
N ARG A 60 3.27 -2.40 19.25
CA ARG A 60 2.21 -1.41 19.46
C ARG A 60 0.84 -1.97 19.09
N ALA A 61 0.72 -2.55 17.89
CA ALA A 61 -0.52 -3.13 17.39
C ALA A 61 -1.00 -4.31 18.25
N ALA A 62 -0.08 -5.18 18.69
CA ALA A 62 -0.38 -6.35 19.51
C ALA A 62 -1.03 -6.03 20.86
N LYS A 63 -0.81 -4.82 21.41
CA LYS A 63 -1.48 -4.37 22.65
C LYS A 63 -3.01 -4.34 22.52
N PHE A 64 -3.51 -4.20 21.30
CA PHE A 64 -4.94 -4.16 20.97
C PHE A 64 -5.41 -5.42 20.21
N GLY A 65 -4.60 -6.47 20.19
CA GLY A 65 -4.93 -7.73 19.49
C GLY A 65 -4.81 -7.66 17.96
N LEU A 66 -4.25 -6.57 17.42
CA LEU A 66 -4.04 -6.42 15.99
C LEU A 66 -2.73 -7.07 15.53
N LYS A 67 -2.73 -7.63 14.34
CA LYS A 67 -1.51 -8.03 13.65
C LYS A 67 -0.99 -6.86 12.81
N HIS A 68 0.31 -6.60 12.90
CA HIS A 68 0.97 -5.59 12.08
C HIS A 68 1.93 -6.25 11.10
N PHE A 69 1.78 -5.90 9.84
CA PHE A 69 2.67 -6.28 8.75
C PHE A 69 3.23 -5.02 8.10
N CYS A 70 4.37 -5.14 7.42
CA CYS A 70 4.97 -4.00 6.74
C CYS A 70 5.52 -4.37 5.36
N TRP A 71 5.75 -3.33 4.56
CA TRP A 71 6.45 -3.38 3.29
C TRP A 71 7.68 -2.48 3.39
N LEU A 72 8.75 -2.83 2.73
CA LEU A 72 10.00 -2.09 2.82
C LEU A 72 10.45 -1.59 1.46
N CYS A 73 10.91 -0.34 1.40
CA CYS A 73 11.41 0.28 0.18
C CYS A 73 12.09 1.62 0.49
N ILE A 74 12.63 2.27 -0.55
CA ILE A 74 12.74 3.72 -0.56
C ILE A 74 11.47 4.27 -1.23
N ASN A 75 10.75 5.15 -0.53
CA ASN A 75 9.50 5.73 -1.03
C ASN A 75 9.76 6.66 -2.22
N SER A 76 8.80 6.77 -3.15
CA SER A 76 8.92 7.62 -4.33
C SER A 76 9.23 9.09 -4.01
N LYS A 77 8.75 9.61 -2.88
CA LYS A 77 9.05 10.98 -2.44
C LYS A 77 10.52 11.21 -2.09
N GLU A 78 11.26 10.14 -1.75
CA GLU A 78 12.70 10.18 -1.41
C GLU A 78 13.59 9.62 -2.53
N ALA A 79 13.02 9.35 -3.72
CA ALA A 79 13.70 8.64 -4.81
C ALA A 79 14.55 9.54 -5.74
N GLU A 80 14.68 10.84 -5.45
CA GLU A 80 15.49 11.74 -6.29
C GLU A 80 17.01 11.50 -6.12
N ASP A 81 17.47 11.02 -4.97
CA ASP A 81 18.85 10.59 -4.77
C ASP A 81 19.02 9.12 -5.15
N VAL A 82 19.39 8.86 -6.41
CA VAL A 82 19.59 7.52 -6.95
C VAL A 82 20.71 6.76 -6.23
N LYS A 83 21.74 7.47 -5.74
CA LYS A 83 22.85 6.84 -5.01
C LYS A 83 22.38 6.34 -3.65
N LEU A 84 21.70 7.19 -2.90
CA LEU A 84 21.08 6.79 -1.62
C LEU A 84 20.08 5.66 -1.83
N ALA A 85 19.26 5.72 -2.90
CA ALA A 85 18.33 4.66 -3.24
C ALA A 85 19.02 3.30 -3.42
N ALA A 86 20.14 3.25 -4.11
CA ALA A 86 20.94 2.03 -4.28
C ALA A 86 21.43 1.49 -2.93
N GLU A 87 21.91 2.37 -2.05
CA GLU A 87 22.37 2.00 -0.70
C GLU A 87 21.21 1.43 0.15
N VAL A 88 20.02 2.03 0.07
CA VAL A 88 18.83 1.58 0.78
C VAL A 88 18.34 0.23 0.25
N ILE A 89 18.28 0.04 -1.07
CA ILE A 89 17.89 -1.23 -1.69
C ILE A 89 18.85 -2.35 -1.24
N ALA A 90 20.14 -2.07 -1.11
CA ALA A 90 21.13 -3.03 -0.62
C ALA A 90 20.93 -3.44 0.86
N LEU A 91 20.15 -2.68 1.64
CA LEU A 91 19.77 -3.06 3.02
C LEU A 91 18.61 -4.05 3.08
N LEU A 92 17.69 -4.03 2.09
CA LEU A 92 16.45 -4.79 2.14
C LEU A 92 16.63 -6.30 2.41
N PRO A 93 17.64 -6.99 1.87
CA PRO A 93 17.85 -8.42 2.15
C PRO A 93 17.99 -8.75 3.64
N LYS A 94 18.48 -7.82 4.47
CA LYS A 94 18.61 -8.01 5.91
C LYS A 94 17.28 -8.13 6.64
N PHE A 95 16.20 -7.61 6.02
CA PHE A 95 14.87 -7.53 6.61
C PHE A 95 13.86 -8.45 5.96
N LEU A 96 14.10 -8.93 4.73
CA LEU A 96 13.12 -9.73 3.99
C LEU A 96 12.62 -10.98 4.75
N ASN A 97 13.45 -11.55 5.62
CA ASN A 97 13.09 -12.74 6.40
C ASN A 97 12.36 -12.43 7.72
N ARG A 98 12.17 -11.15 8.08
CA ARG A 98 11.39 -10.78 9.27
C ARG A 98 9.94 -11.26 9.13
N PRO A 99 9.31 -11.72 10.24
CA PRO A 99 8.02 -12.41 10.19
C PRO A 99 6.84 -11.54 9.72
N ASN A 100 6.97 -10.23 9.81
CA ASN A 100 5.94 -9.27 9.42
C ASN A 100 6.21 -8.53 8.10
N VAL A 101 7.31 -8.83 7.38
CA VAL A 101 7.62 -8.19 6.10
C VAL A 101 6.91 -8.91 4.96
N LEU A 102 6.02 -8.22 4.26
CA LEU A 102 5.19 -8.76 3.17
C LEU A 102 5.90 -8.74 1.81
N GLY A 103 6.72 -7.72 1.57
CA GLY A 103 7.37 -7.53 0.28
C GLY A 103 7.97 -6.13 0.15
N VAL A 104 8.04 -5.65 -1.09
CA VAL A 104 8.62 -4.36 -1.46
C VAL A 104 7.51 -3.33 -1.72
N GLY A 105 7.53 -2.21 -1.01
CA GLY A 105 6.53 -1.15 -1.13
C GLY A 105 6.58 -0.12 0.01
N GLU A 106 6.10 1.02 -0.22
CA GLU A 106 5.39 1.59 -1.36
C GLU A 106 6.38 2.19 -2.38
N ILE A 107 6.65 1.49 -3.48
CA ILE A 107 7.50 1.98 -4.58
C ILE A 107 6.65 2.71 -5.62
N GLY A 108 7.24 3.53 -6.47
CA GLY A 108 6.44 4.17 -7.53
C GLY A 108 6.94 5.52 -7.96
N LEU A 109 6.00 6.38 -8.40
CA LEU A 109 6.28 7.72 -8.90
C LEU A 109 5.46 8.75 -8.11
N ASN A 110 6.06 9.91 -7.82
CA ASN A 110 5.42 11.06 -7.17
C ASN A 110 5.38 12.29 -8.10
N LYS A 111 6.51 12.63 -8.73
CA LYS A 111 6.68 13.77 -9.66
C LYS A 111 6.85 13.32 -11.12
N ASN A 112 6.87 12.04 -11.40
CA ASN A 112 7.20 11.47 -12.72
C ASN A 112 8.59 11.88 -13.23
N SER A 113 9.56 12.05 -12.32
CA SER A 113 10.93 12.41 -12.68
C SER A 113 11.70 11.20 -13.25
N ARG A 114 12.83 11.49 -13.92
CA ARG A 114 13.71 10.42 -14.43
C ARG A 114 14.38 9.64 -13.31
N ASN A 115 14.69 10.30 -12.19
CA ASN A 115 15.32 9.66 -11.05
C ASN A 115 14.35 8.72 -10.34
N GLU A 116 13.11 9.17 -10.08
CA GLU A 116 12.03 8.31 -9.56
C GLU A 116 11.82 7.07 -10.45
N LEU A 117 11.76 7.25 -11.78
CA LEU A 117 11.58 6.15 -12.71
C LEU A 117 12.73 5.15 -12.62
N LYS A 118 13.98 5.62 -12.58
CA LYS A 118 15.16 4.78 -12.41
C LYS A 118 15.14 4.01 -11.09
N VAL A 119 14.76 4.66 -10.01
CA VAL A 119 14.66 4.03 -8.69
C VAL A 119 13.51 3.01 -8.64
N LEU A 120 12.40 3.30 -9.32
CA LEU A 120 11.31 2.33 -9.48
C LEU A 120 11.80 1.07 -10.21
N GLU A 121 12.50 1.21 -11.34
CA GLU A 121 13.09 0.09 -12.09
C GLU A 121 14.03 -0.75 -11.22
N MET A 122 14.91 -0.11 -10.44
CA MET A 122 15.81 -0.80 -9.51
C MET A 122 15.06 -1.61 -8.45
N GLN A 123 13.97 -1.08 -7.90
CA GLN A 123 13.18 -1.75 -6.87
C GLN A 123 12.29 -2.87 -7.45
N VAL A 124 11.78 -2.69 -8.68
CA VAL A 124 11.07 -3.75 -9.41
C VAL A 124 12.01 -4.91 -9.71
N ASP A 125 13.23 -4.64 -10.22
CA ASP A 125 14.26 -5.66 -10.44
C ASP A 125 14.61 -6.41 -9.14
N PHE A 126 14.81 -5.70 -8.05
CA PHE A 126 15.06 -6.29 -6.73
C PHE A 126 13.89 -7.18 -6.26
N ALA A 127 12.66 -6.71 -6.37
CA ALA A 127 11.47 -7.46 -5.97
C ALA A 127 11.29 -8.73 -6.82
N ALA A 128 11.53 -8.63 -8.14
CA ALA A 128 11.50 -9.76 -9.07
C ALA A 128 12.54 -10.83 -8.72
N TRP A 129 13.80 -10.41 -8.49
CA TRP A 129 14.90 -11.29 -8.11
C TRP A 129 14.62 -12.06 -6.81
N HIS A 130 14.03 -11.39 -5.83
CA HIS A 130 13.70 -11.96 -4.52
C HIS A 130 12.29 -12.56 -4.44
N ASN A 131 11.55 -12.63 -5.56
CA ASN A 131 10.17 -13.14 -5.64
C ASN A 131 9.24 -12.50 -4.58
N GLN A 132 9.32 -11.20 -4.40
CA GLN A 132 8.53 -10.47 -3.42
C GLN A 132 7.15 -10.05 -3.98
N LEU A 133 6.18 -9.81 -3.10
CA LEU A 133 4.99 -9.02 -3.44
C LEU A 133 5.40 -7.57 -3.64
N ILE A 134 4.67 -6.85 -4.48
CA ILE A 134 4.94 -5.44 -4.80
C ILE A 134 3.70 -4.60 -4.51
N LEU A 135 3.89 -3.50 -3.77
CA LEU A 135 2.90 -2.45 -3.59
C LEU A 135 3.41 -1.16 -4.23
N VAL A 136 2.62 -0.59 -5.12
CA VAL A 136 3.02 0.54 -5.98
C VAL A 136 2.20 1.78 -5.68
N HIS A 137 2.89 2.90 -5.48
CA HIS A 137 2.34 4.25 -5.37
C HIS A 137 2.16 4.89 -6.75
N THR A 138 0.98 5.45 -7.02
CA THR A 138 0.76 6.31 -8.20
C THR A 138 0.74 7.79 -7.80
N PRO A 139 1.19 8.72 -8.67
CA PRO A 139 1.17 10.15 -8.38
C PRO A 139 -0.24 10.64 -8.02
N HIS A 140 -0.33 11.67 -7.19
CA HIS A 140 -1.60 12.31 -6.85
C HIS A 140 -1.63 13.82 -7.11
N LEU A 141 -0.48 14.48 -7.18
CA LEU A 141 -0.36 15.91 -7.47
C LEU A 141 0.11 16.20 -8.90
N GLU A 142 0.87 15.28 -9.50
CA GLU A 142 1.33 15.35 -10.88
C GLU A 142 0.41 14.55 -11.82
N ASP A 143 0.70 14.52 -13.10
CA ASP A 143 -0.07 13.76 -14.10
C ASP A 143 -0.14 12.27 -13.73
N LYS A 144 -1.20 11.91 -13.01
CA LYS A 144 -1.47 10.55 -12.52
C LYS A 144 -1.59 9.55 -13.67
N LEU A 145 -2.26 9.93 -14.76
CA LEU A 145 -2.47 9.03 -15.90
C LEU A 145 -1.14 8.69 -16.57
N LYS A 146 -0.27 9.69 -16.78
CA LYS A 146 1.08 9.50 -17.29
C LYS A 146 1.91 8.62 -16.36
N GLY A 147 1.91 8.93 -15.05
CA GLY A 147 2.65 8.15 -14.06
C GLY A 147 2.18 6.71 -13.98
N THR A 148 0.86 6.46 -14.01
CA THR A 148 0.31 5.10 -14.03
C THR A 148 0.76 4.33 -15.27
N ARG A 149 0.76 4.95 -16.46
CA ARG A 149 1.25 4.31 -17.69
C ARG A 149 2.73 3.98 -17.62
N LEU A 150 3.58 4.90 -17.14
CA LEU A 150 5.01 4.64 -16.93
C LEU A 150 5.25 3.46 -15.99
N ILE A 151 4.51 3.39 -14.87
CA ILE A 151 4.56 2.27 -13.93
C ILE A 151 4.19 0.95 -14.62
N LEU A 152 3.07 0.93 -15.35
CA LEU A 152 2.62 -0.26 -16.07
C LEU A 152 3.63 -0.71 -17.13
N ASP A 153 4.29 0.22 -17.82
CA ASP A 153 5.34 -0.07 -18.79
C ASP A 153 6.56 -0.72 -18.13
N VAL A 154 7.01 -0.19 -16.98
CA VAL A 154 8.11 -0.80 -16.20
C VAL A 154 7.77 -2.23 -15.79
N LEU A 155 6.59 -2.44 -15.20
CA LEU A 155 6.16 -3.76 -14.75
C LEU A 155 6.00 -4.76 -15.92
N LYS A 156 5.49 -4.33 -17.06
CA LYS A 156 5.30 -5.15 -18.26
C LYS A 156 6.62 -5.55 -18.90
N ASN A 157 7.63 -4.69 -18.84
CA ASN A 157 8.93 -4.93 -19.46
C ASN A 157 9.77 -5.98 -18.72
N ASP A 158 9.55 -6.17 -17.42
CA ASP A 158 10.21 -7.25 -16.67
C ASP A 158 9.36 -8.52 -16.65
N LYS A 159 9.75 -9.51 -17.45
CA LYS A 159 9.04 -10.79 -17.64
C LYS A 159 9.00 -11.69 -16.39
N ARG A 160 9.76 -11.37 -15.36
CA ARG A 160 9.73 -12.08 -14.06
C ARG A 160 8.56 -11.62 -13.20
N ILE A 161 8.02 -10.42 -13.47
CA ILE A 161 6.89 -9.87 -12.73
C ILE A 161 5.61 -10.59 -13.11
N ARG A 162 4.92 -11.07 -12.11
CA ARG A 162 3.60 -11.71 -12.22
C ARG A 162 2.54 -10.68 -11.81
N PRO A 163 1.66 -10.24 -12.73
CA PRO A 163 0.68 -9.18 -12.46
C PRO A 163 -0.16 -9.41 -11.20
N GLU A 164 -0.55 -10.67 -10.94
CA GLU A 164 -1.35 -11.04 -9.78
C GLU A 164 -0.63 -10.87 -8.43
N ARG A 165 0.68 -10.61 -8.44
CA ARG A 165 1.51 -10.34 -7.25
C ARG A 165 1.82 -8.86 -7.06
N VAL A 166 1.24 -7.99 -7.87
CA VAL A 166 1.42 -6.54 -7.81
C VAL A 166 0.09 -5.87 -7.52
N ILE A 167 0.09 -4.99 -6.52
CA ILE A 167 -1.01 -4.07 -6.25
C ILE A 167 -0.57 -2.65 -6.60
N ILE A 168 -1.38 -1.96 -7.39
CA ILE A 168 -1.18 -0.56 -7.73
C ILE A 168 -2.18 0.26 -6.94
N ASP A 169 -1.68 1.08 -6.03
CA ASP A 169 -2.47 1.83 -5.07
C ASP A 169 -2.74 3.27 -5.52
N HIS A 170 -3.69 3.92 -4.86
CA HIS A 170 -4.18 5.26 -5.16
C HIS A 170 -4.81 5.39 -6.56
N VAL A 171 -5.40 4.30 -7.08
CA VAL A 171 -6.14 4.37 -8.35
C VAL A 171 -7.42 5.20 -8.20
N GLU A 172 -7.83 5.79 -9.32
CA GLU A 172 -9.03 6.63 -9.43
C GLU A 172 -9.79 6.24 -10.71
N GLU A 173 -10.92 6.88 -10.98
CA GLU A 173 -11.85 6.56 -12.08
C GLU A 173 -11.16 6.40 -13.44
N HIS A 174 -10.14 7.21 -13.71
CA HIS A 174 -9.44 7.22 -15.00
C HIS A 174 -8.20 6.31 -15.08
N THR A 175 -7.84 5.64 -13.98
CA THR A 175 -6.66 4.76 -13.93
C THR A 175 -6.99 3.32 -13.54
N VAL A 176 -8.08 3.08 -12.83
CA VAL A 176 -8.44 1.74 -12.34
C VAL A 176 -8.61 0.72 -13.48
N GLY A 177 -9.26 1.10 -14.58
CA GLY A 177 -9.44 0.22 -15.75
C GLY A 177 -8.10 -0.23 -16.32
N LEU A 178 -7.14 0.69 -16.51
CA LEU A 178 -5.81 0.38 -17.02
C LEU A 178 -5.08 -0.64 -16.15
N VAL A 179 -5.19 -0.51 -14.84
CA VAL A 179 -4.55 -1.40 -13.86
C VAL A 179 -5.16 -2.80 -13.90
N LEU A 180 -6.50 -2.88 -13.90
CA LEU A 180 -7.22 -4.16 -13.93
C LEU A 180 -7.03 -4.91 -15.27
N ASP A 181 -7.02 -4.18 -16.40
CA ASP A 181 -6.79 -4.72 -17.74
C ASP A 181 -5.37 -5.28 -17.89
N ALA A 182 -4.39 -4.65 -17.24
CA ALA A 182 -3.01 -5.15 -17.17
C ALA A 182 -2.84 -6.38 -16.25
N GLY A 183 -3.91 -6.84 -15.59
CA GLY A 183 -3.89 -8.03 -14.73
C GLY A 183 -3.50 -7.78 -13.27
N HIS A 184 -3.19 -6.55 -12.91
CA HIS A 184 -2.79 -6.17 -11.55
C HIS A 184 -3.99 -6.04 -10.60
N TRP A 185 -3.68 -5.92 -9.32
CA TRP A 185 -4.63 -5.52 -8.30
C TRP A 185 -4.70 -3.99 -8.20
N ALA A 186 -5.84 -3.47 -7.83
CA ALA A 186 -6.09 -2.02 -7.73
C ALA A 186 -6.52 -1.64 -6.31
N GLY A 187 -5.81 -0.69 -5.70
CA GLY A 187 -6.10 -0.15 -4.39
C GLY A 187 -6.66 1.27 -4.47
N MET A 188 -7.83 1.49 -3.88
CA MET A 188 -8.46 2.81 -3.79
C MET A 188 -8.22 3.38 -2.40
N THR A 189 -7.54 4.52 -2.35
CA THR A 189 -7.20 5.17 -1.09
C THR A 189 -8.26 6.21 -0.71
N LEU A 190 -8.79 6.04 0.48
CA LEU A 190 -9.86 6.87 1.05
C LEU A 190 -9.25 8.10 1.76
N TYR A 191 -8.71 9.03 0.96
CA TYR A 191 -8.05 10.24 1.43
C TYR A 191 -8.71 11.46 0.73
N PRO A 192 -9.76 12.06 1.33
CA PRO A 192 -10.72 12.93 0.63
C PRO A 192 -10.14 14.12 -0.10
N GLU A 193 -9.07 14.73 0.43
CA GLU A 193 -8.52 15.95 -0.16
C GLU A 193 -7.66 15.71 -1.40
N THR A 194 -7.01 14.55 -1.49
CA THR A 194 -6.02 14.28 -2.55
C THR A 194 -6.24 13.00 -3.32
N LYS A 195 -7.18 12.15 -2.90
CA LYS A 195 -7.47 10.86 -3.53
C LYS A 195 -9.00 10.61 -3.58
N CYS A 196 -9.46 9.39 -3.30
CA CYS A 196 -10.89 9.08 -3.34
C CYS A 196 -11.61 9.44 -2.03
N THR A 197 -12.87 9.86 -2.16
CA THR A 197 -13.83 9.78 -1.07
C THR A 197 -14.44 8.37 -1.01
N PRO A 198 -15.07 7.95 0.10
CA PRO A 198 -15.84 6.71 0.13
C PRO A 198 -16.88 6.60 -0.99
N ALA A 199 -17.57 7.69 -1.30
CA ALA A 199 -18.56 7.72 -2.38
C ALA A 199 -17.93 7.43 -3.75
N ARG A 200 -16.83 8.12 -4.11
CA ARG A 200 -16.12 7.88 -5.37
C ARG A 200 -15.58 6.46 -5.47
N ALA A 201 -15.01 5.92 -4.38
CA ALA A 201 -14.53 4.55 -4.36
C ALA A 201 -15.67 3.54 -4.63
N ILE A 202 -16.88 3.78 -4.09
CA ILE A 202 -18.03 2.94 -4.34
C ILE A 202 -18.51 3.07 -5.79
N ASP A 203 -18.55 4.28 -6.35
CA ASP A 203 -18.89 4.50 -7.77
C ASP A 203 -17.93 3.74 -8.72
N ILE A 204 -16.64 3.70 -8.38
CA ILE A 204 -15.64 2.88 -9.09
C ILE A 204 -15.97 1.38 -8.97
N LEU A 205 -16.29 0.89 -7.76
CA LEU A 205 -16.67 -0.51 -7.54
C LEU A 205 -17.94 -0.90 -8.33
N GLU A 206 -18.91 -0.01 -8.39
CA GLU A 206 -20.17 -0.21 -9.15
C GLU A 206 -19.89 -0.26 -10.67
N THR A 207 -18.90 0.47 -11.16
CA THR A 207 -18.53 0.56 -12.57
C THR A 207 -17.62 -0.60 -13.01
N TYR A 208 -16.58 -0.91 -12.25
CA TYR A 208 -15.51 -1.85 -12.63
C TYR A 208 -15.60 -3.21 -11.92
N GLY A 209 -16.57 -3.36 -10.99
CA GLY A 209 -16.72 -4.58 -10.21
C GLY A 209 -15.81 -4.65 -8.99
N ASN A 210 -15.90 -5.78 -8.29
CA ASN A 210 -15.23 -5.98 -6.99
C ASN A 210 -14.14 -7.07 -7.03
N GLU A 211 -13.67 -7.47 -8.21
CA GLU A 211 -12.58 -8.42 -8.36
C GLU A 211 -11.22 -7.71 -8.37
N ARG A 212 -10.26 -8.23 -7.62
CA ARG A 212 -8.89 -7.69 -7.54
C ARG A 212 -8.82 -6.20 -7.12
N VAL A 213 -9.78 -5.76 -6.30
CA VAL A 213 -9.81 -4.40 -5.77
C VAL A 213 -9.89 -4.43 -4.26
N TRP A 214 -9.33 -3.42 -3.62
CA TRP A 214 -9.55 -3.13 -2.22
C TRP A 214 -9.66 -1.62 -1.95
N VAL A 215 -10.07 -1.27 -0.73
CA VAL A 215 -10.02 0.09 -0.22
C VAL A 215 -9.08 0.15 0.98
N ASN A 216 -8.41 1.29 1.18
CA ASN A 216 -7.51 1.53 2.30
C ASN A 216 -7.58 2.99 2.75
N SER A 217 -7.10 3.28 3.95
CA SER A 217 -7.08 4.65 4.46
C SER A 217 -5.84 5.43 4.02
N ALA A 218 -4.71 4.77 3.85
CA ALA A 218 -3.37 5.35 3.80
C ALA A 218 -3.19 6.46 4.86
N CYS A 219 -3.82 6.29 6.03
CA CYS A 219 -3.83 7.31 7.07
C CYS A 219 -2.41 7.60 7.57
N ASP A 220 -2.10 8.89 7.65
CA ASP A 220 -0.82 9.42 8.09
C ASP A 220 -1.05 10.62 9.02
N TRP A 221 -0.07 11.51 9.18
CA TRP A 221 -0.22 12.75 9.96
C TRP A 221 -1.13 13.81 9.32
N GLY A 222 -1.49 13.64 8.05
CA GLY A 222 -2.37 14.57 7.33
C GLY A 222 -3.84 14.40 7.71
N VAL A 223 -4.72 15.13 7.02
CA VAL A 223 -6.17 15.05 7.19
C VAL A 223 -6.68 13.71 6.64
N SER A 224 -6.57 12.69 7.45
CA SER A 224 -6.88 11.29 7.11
C SER A 224 -7.59 10.59 8.27
N ASP A 225 -8.31 9.53 7.96
CA ASP A 225 -9.17 8.83 8.94
C ASP A 225 -8.79 7.34 9.02
N PRO A 226 -8.26 6.86 10.17
CA PRO A 226 -7.93 5.45 10.36
C PRO A 226 -9.16 4.52 10.31
N LEU A 227 -10.38 5.08 10.36
CA LEU A 227 -11.64 4.35 10.22
C LEU A 227 -12.27 4.49 8.83
N ALA A 228 -11.54 4.96 7.82
CA ALA A 228 -12.07 5.15 6.48
C ALA A 228 -12.59 3.85 5.86
N VAL A 229 -11.91 2.72 6.07
CA VAL A 229 -12.36 1.41 5.56
C VAL A 229 -13.70 0.98 6.15
N PRO A 230 -13.91 0.90 7.48
CA PRO A 230 -15.22 0.55 8.03
C PRO A 230 -16.32 1.59 7.74
N LYS A 231 -15.98 2.88 7.61
CA LYS A 231 -16.94 3.90 7.17
C LYS A 231 -17.38 3.69 5.72
N THR A 232 -16.47 3.29 4.83
CA THR A 232 -16.84 2.91 3.45
C THR A 232 -17.73 1.67 3.43
N ALA A 233 -17.45 0.66 4.26
CA ALA A 233 -18.33 -0.49 4.40
C ALA A 233 -19.74 -0.10 4.86
N LEU A 234 -19.86 0.86 5.78
CA LEU A 234 -21.14 1.40 6.20
C LEU A 234 -21.87 2.12 5.06
N GLU A 235 -21.15 2.91 4.25
CA GLU A 235 -21.73 3.60 3.10
C GLU A 235 -22.17 2.61 2.00
N MET A 236 -21.37 1.58 1.73
CA MET A 236 -21.80 0.48 0.84
C MET A 236 -23.10 -0.16 1.31
N LYS A 237 -23.22 -0.42 2.62
CA LYS A 237 -24.46 -0.96 3.21
C LYS A 237 -25.64 -0.02 3.02
N ARG A 238 -25.47 1.30 3.19
CA ARG A 238 -26.50 2.31 2.97
C ARG A 238 -26.96 2.36 1.52
N ARG A 239 -26.05 2.12 0.57
CA ARG A 239 -26.36 2.01 -0.87
C ARG A 239 -26.98 0.67 -1.26
N GLY A 240 -27.16 -0.26 -0.33
CA GLY A 240 -27.82 -1.55 -0.57
C GLY A 240 -26.90 -2.66 -1.08
N HIS A 241 -25.57 -2.50 -1.01
CA HIS A 241 -24.67 -3.58 -1.40
C HIS A 241 -24.84 -4.80 -0.50
N PRO A 242 -24.84 -6.03 -1.07
CA PRO A 242 -24.89 -7.26 -0.30
C PRO A 242 -23.70 -7.39 0.67
N ALA A 243 -23.93 -7.95 1.85
CA ALA A 243 -22.89 -8.15 2.85
C ALA A 243 -21.65 -8.93 2.31
N ALA A 244 -21.88 -9.89 1.42
CA ALA A 244 -20.81 -10.65 0.77
C ALA A 244 -19.93 -9.78 -0.15
N VAL A 245 -20.48 -8.77 -0.82
CA VAL A 245 -19.73 -7.82 -1.66
C VAL A 245 -18.88 -6.90 -0.78
N ILE A 246 -19.47 -6.42 0.32
CA ILE A 246 -18.75 -5.58 1.30
C ILE A 246 -17.58 -6.37 1.90
N ASP A 247 -17.85 -7.57 2.43
CA ASP A 247 -16.81 -8.45 2.99
C ASP A 247 -15.69 -8.74 1.99
N LYS A 248 -16.05 -8.97 0.71
CA LYS A 248 -15.08 -9.21 -0.35
C LYS A 248 -14.09 -8.06 -0.50
N VAL A 249 -14.56 -6.82 -0.52
CA VAL A 249 -13.71 -5.63 -0.75
C VAL A 249 -12.83 -5.31 0.45
N ILE A 250 -13.38 -5.41 1.68
CA ILE A 250 -12.67 -4.95 2.88
C ILE A 250 -11.92 -6.05 3.62
N PHE A 251 -12.16 -7.34 3.29
CA PHE A 251 -11.54 -8.46 3.98
C PHE A 251 -11.01 -9.53 3.03
N GLN A 252 -11.84 -10.13 2.16
CA GLN A 252 -11.44 -11.30 1.38
C GLN A 252 -10.40 -10.97 0.30
N ASN A 253 -10.55 -9.86 -0.41
CA ASN A 253 -9.59 -9.42 -1.41
C ASN A 253 -8.23 -9.06 -0.81
N PRO A 254 -8.13 -8.21 0.25
CA PRO A 254 -6.87 -8.00 0.95
C PRO A 254 -6.26 -9.32 1.44
N LYS A 255 -7.05 -10.19 2.08
CA LYS A 255 -6.59 -11.48 2.58
C LYS A 255 -6.05 -12.38 1.45
N ARG A 256 -6.73 -12.44 0.31
CA ARG A 256 -6.31 -13.23 -0.85
C ARG A 256 -4.99 -12.73 -1.43
N PHE A 257 -4.85 -11.41 -1.62
CA PHE A 257 -3.63 -10.85 -2.17
C PHE A 257 -2.45 -11.01 -1.19
N LEU A 258 -2.61 -10.59 0.05
CA LEU A 258 -1.58 -10.61 1.08
C LEU A 258 -1.19 -12.05 1.46
N GLY A 259 -2.15 -12.99 1.42
CA GLY A 259 -1.93 -14.41 1.69
C GLY A 259 -1.00 -15.11 0.69
N GLN A 260 -0.64 -14.47 -0.43
CA GLN A 260 0.41 -14.95 -1.31
C GLN A 260 1.81 -14.85 -0.65
N CYS A 261 1.95 -14.06 0.41
CA CYS A 261 3.10 -14.08 1.30
C CYS A 261 2.85 -15.08 2.44
N ALA A 262 3.68 -16.13 2.55
CA ALA A 262 3.50 -17.18 3.56
C ALA A 262 3.55 -16.66 5.02
N LYS A 263 4.08 -15.45 5.23
CA LYS A 263 4.15 -14.79 6.55
C LYS A 263 2.81 -14.15 6.94
N PHE A 264 1.96 -13.82 5.97
CA PHE A 264 0.65 -13.23 6.25
C PHE A 264 -0.31 -14.29 6.76
N ARG A 265 -0.51 -14.32 8.09
CA ARG A 265 -1.40 -15.27 8.77
C ARG A 265 -2.28 -14.50 9.74
N ILE A 266 -3.59 -14.43 9.45
CA ILE A 266 -4.63 -13.82 10.27
C ILE A 266 -5.77 -14.79 10.50
#